data_102a8f30b7c7589902a188f2e5a3c3df
#
_entry.id   102a8f30b7c7589902a188f2e5a3c3df
#
_cell.length_a   1.000
_cell.length_b   1.000
_cell.length_c   1.000
_cell.angle_alpha   90.00
_cell.angle_beta   90.00
_cell.angle_gamma   90.00
#
_symmetry.space_group_name_H-M   'P 1'
#
loop_
_entity.id
_entity.type
_entity.pdbx_description
1 polymer ?
#
loop_
_entity_poly.entity_id
_entity_poly.type
_entity_poly.pdbx_seq_one_letter_code
_entity_poly.pdbx_strand_id
1 'polypeptide(L)' 'MNIKRWIARRETNWKRLDELLRRCEKRGLKSLQAPQIKELASLYRSVSADLARARTHQVGKALIQ' A
#
# COMPACT_ATOMS: atom_id res chain seq x y z
N MET A 1 2.75 0.34 19.92
CA MET A 1 3.42 0.39 18.60
C MET A 1 3.76 1.82 18.25
N ASN A 2 4.98 2.08 17.76
CA ASN A 2 5.36 3.41 17.30
C ASN A 2 4.85 3.62 15.87
N ILE A 3 3.80 4.41 15.71
CA ILE A 3 3.13 4.62 14.43
C ILE A 3 4.06 5.27 13.39
N LYS A 4 4.91 6.21 13.81
CA LYS A 4 5.85 6.86 12.89
C LYS A 4 6.85 5.87 12.31
N ARG A 5 7.37 4.96 13.13
CA ARG A 5 8.30 3.92 12.70
C ARG A 5 7.62 2.92 11.77
N TRP A 6 6.38 2.57 12.06
CA TRP A 6 5.59 1.68 11.22
C TRP A 6 5.37 2.30 9.83
N ILE A 7 4.95 3.56 9.78
CA ILE A 7 4.75 4.29 8.52
C ILE A 7 6.05 4.33 7.72
N ALA A 8 7.17 4.67 8.37
CA ALA A 8 8.47 4.74 7.70
C ALA A 8 8.86 3.41 7.04
N ARG A 9 8.56 2.28 7.69
CA ARG A 9 8.83 0.95 7.14
C ARG A 9 7.96 0.62 5.95
N ARG A 10 6.71 1.07 5.95
CA ARG A 10 5.73 0.74 4.92
C ARG A 10 5.76 1.71 3.73
N GLU A 11 6.33 2.87 3.93
CA GLU A 11 6.35 3.94 2.92
C GLU A 11 6.98 3.51 1.60
N THR A 12 8.03 2.71 1.65
CA THR A 12 8.70 2.19 0.45
C THR A 12 7.72 1.37 -0.40
N ASN A 13 6.92 0.52 0.23
CA ASN A 13 5.91 -0.28 -0.46
C ASN A 13 4.82 0.60 -1.08
N TRP A 14 4.39 1.63 -0.35
CA TRP A 14 3.36 2.54 -0.84
C TRP A 14 3.84 3.32 -2.07
N LYS A 15 5.09 3.79 -2.04
CA LYS A 15 5.71 4.49 -3.17
C LYS A 15 5.84 3.57 -4.38
N ARG A 16 6.27 2.33 -4.16
CA ARG A 16 6.42 1.35 -5.23
C ARG A 16 5.06 1.02 -5.86
N LEU A 17 4.04 0.83 -5.05
CA LEU A 17 2.68 0.60 -5.55
C LEU A 17 2.20 1.78 -6.40
N ASP A 18 2.43 3.00 -5.92
CA ASP A 18 2.05 4.22 -6.64
C ASP A 18 2.73 4.28 -8.01
N GLU A 19 4.03 3.98 -8.08
CA GLU A 19 4.78 3.94 -9.35
C GLU A 19 4.16 2.95 -10.34
N LEU A 20 3.84 1.74 -9.88
CA LEU A 20 3.25 0.71 -10.73
C LEU A 20 1.86 1.10 -11.20
N LEU A 21 1.05 1.68 -10.32
CA LEU A 21 -0.29 2.15 -10.69
C LEU A 21 -0.24 3.28 -11.71
N ARG A 22 0.67 4.23 -11.53
CA ARG A 22 0.85 5.33 -12.49
C ARG A 22 1.27 4.81 -13.86
N ARG A 23 2.13 3.80 -13.89
CA ARG A 23 2.54 3.16 -15.14
C ARG A 23 1.35 2.50 -15.83
N CYS A 24 0.50 1.82 -15.06
CA CYS A 24 -0.73 1.23 -15.58
C CYS A 24 -1.68 2.28 -16.14
N GLU A 25 -1.82 3.42 -15.47
CA GLU A 25 -2.67 4.51 -15.94
C GLU A 25 -2.18 5.10 -17.26
N LYS A 26 -0.86 5.26 -17.41
CA LYS A 26 -0.28 5.89 -18.60
C LYS A 26 -0.18 4.94 -19.78
N ARG A 27 0.19 3.70 -19.55
CA ARG A 27 0.53 2.74 -20.63
C ARG A 27 -0.33 1.50 -20.64
N GLY A 28 -1.23 1.35 -19.66
CA GLY A 28 -2.07 0.18 -19.52
C GLY A 28 -1.35 -1.00 -18.85
N LEU A 29 -2.13 -1.96 -18.40
CA LEU A 29 -1.62 -3.15 -17.71
C LEU A 29 -0.69 -3.96 -18.58
N LYS A 30 -0.89 -3.92 -19.90
CA LYS A 30 -0.05 -4.64 -20.87
C LYS A 30 1.41 -4.18 -20.87
N SER A 31 1.70 -3.00 -20.36
CA SER A 31 3.08 -2.48 -20.27
C SER A 31 3.89 -3.17 -19.17
N LEU A 32 3.23 -3.87 -18.25
CA LEU A 32 3.90 -4.58 -17.18
C LEU A 32 4.22 -6.02 -17.59
N GLN A 33 5.42 -6.46 -17.24
CA GLN A 33 5.81 -7.85 -17.43
C GLN A 33 5.27 -8.71 -16.29
N ALA A 34 5.25 -10.04 -16.47
CA ALA A 34 4.70 -10.97 -15.47
C ALA A 34 5.25 -10.76 -14.04
N PRO A 35 6.57 -10.58 -13.84
CA PRO A 35 7.09 -10.30 -12.49
C PRO A 35 6.53 -9.02 -11.88
N GLN A 36 6.33 -7.98 -12.70
CA GLN A 36 5.78 -6.71 -12.24
C GLN A 36 4.30 -6.81 -11.88
N ILE A 37 3.56 -7.64 -12.61
CA ILE A 37 2.15 -7.91 -12.30
C ILE A 37 2.02 -8.63 -10.96
N LYS A 38 2.88 -9.61 -10.71
CA LYS A 38 2.93 -10.31 -9.41
C LYS A 38 3.29 -9.36 -8.29
N GLU A 39 4.26 -8.48 -8.52
CA GLU A 39 4.65 -7.47 -7.55
C GLU A 39 3.49 -6.53 -7.24
N LEU A 40 2.79 -6.07 -8.27
CA LEU A 40 1.63 -5.20 -8.12
C LEU A 40 0.55 -5.85 -7.26
N ALA A 41 0.21 -7.10 -7.53
CA ALA A 41 -0.79 -7.83 -6.76
C ALA A 41 -0.38 -8.00 -5.29
N SER A 42 0.89 -8.33 -5.05
CA SER A 42 1.43 -8.49 -3.70
C SER A 42 1.41 -7.17 -2.93
N LEU A 43 1.86 -6.08 -3.57
CA LEU A 43 1.86 -4.75 -2.97
C LEU A 43 0.44 -4.26 -2.69
N TYR A 44 -0.48 -4.51 -3.60
CA TYR A 44 -1.88 -4.12 -3.43
C TYR A 44 -2.48 -4.77 -2.18
N ARG A 45 -2.24 -6.07 -1.99
CA ARG A 45 -2.71 -6.79 -0.80
C ARG A 45 -2.07 -6.23 0.47
N SER A 46 -0.77 -5.99 0.43
CA SER A 46 -0.01 -5.49 1.58
C SER A 46 -0.47 -4.10 1.98
N VAL A 47 -0.63 -3.21 1.01
CA VAL A 47 -1.07 -1.83 1.26
C VAL A 47 -2.52 -1.79 1.72
N SER A 48 -3.38 -2.65 1.18
CA SER A 48 -4.77 -2.77 1.62
C SER A 48 -4.85 -3.20 3.09
N ALA A 49 -3.99 -4.14 3.49
CA ALA A 49 -3.89 -4.57 4.90
C ALA A 49 -3.39 -3.42 5.78
N ASP A 50 -2.42 -2.65 5.31
CA ASP A 50 -1.90 -1.48 6.03
C ASP A 50 -3.00 -0.45 6.25
N LEU A 51 -3.81 -0.20 5.22
CA LEU A 51 -4.90 0.75 5.30
C LEU A 51 -5.97 0.29 6.30
N ALA A 52 -6.30 -1.00 6.29
CA ALA A 52 -7.25 -1.58 7.23
C ALA A 52 -6.76 -1.43 8.68
N ARG A 53 -5.46 -1.67 8.92
CA ARG A 53 -4.86 -1.48 10.24
C ARG A 53 -4.91 -0.03 10.69
N ALA A 54 -4.62 0.91 9.77
CA ALA A 54 -4.65 2.32 10.07
C ALA A 54 -6.07 2.77 10.45
N ARG A 55 -7.07 2.29 9.73
CA ARG A 55 -8.49 2.59 10.03
C ARG A 55 -8.91 2.03 11.37
N THR A 56 -8.54 0.78 11.66
CA THR A 56 -8.85 0.15 12.94
C THR A 56 -8.22 0.91 14.09
N HIS A 57 -6.98 1.36 13.92
CA HIS A 57 -6.28 2.15 14.93
C HIS A 57 -7.00 3.47 15.19
N GLN A 58 -7.43 4.16 14.15
CA GLN A 58 -8.18 5.41 14.27
C GLN A 58 -9.52 5.22 14.97
N VAL A 59 -10.27 4.18 14.58
CA VAL A 59 -11.56 3.87 15.19
C VAL A 59 -11.37 3.52 16.66
N GLY A 60 -10.39 2.70 17.00
CA GLY A 60 -10.07 2.36 18.37
C GLY A 60 -9.75 3.59 19.21
N LYS A 61 -8.98 4.52 18.64
CA LYS A 61 -8.62 5.78 19.29
C LYS A 61 -9.85 6.66 19.54
N ALA A 62 -10.75 6.72 18.57
CA ALA A 62 -11.99 7.49 18.69
C ALA A 62 -12.92 6.92 19.75
N LEU A 63 -12.96 5.58 19.88
CA LEU A 63 -13.82 4.92 20.87
C LEU A 63 -13.29 5.07 22.30
N ILE A 64 -12.00 5.21 22.46
CA ILE A 64 -11.36 5.36 23.78
C ILE A 64 -11.52 6.76 24.33
N GLN A 65 -11.69 7.72 23.46
CA GLN A 65 -11.97 9.09 23.87
C GLN A 65 -13.41 9.23 24.37
#